data_b74f6b947f770d0d5ef4b2aab788c665
#
_entry.id   b74f6b947f770d0d5ef4b2aab788c665
#
_cell.length_a   1.000
_cell.length_b   1.000
_cell.length_c   1.000
_cell.angle_alpha   90.00
_cell.angle_beta   90.00
_cell.angle_gamma   90.00
#
_symmetry.space_group_name_H-M   'P 1'
#
loop_
_entity.id
_entity.type
_entity.pdbx_description
1 polymer ?
#
loop_
_entity_poly.entity_id
_entity_poly.type
_entity_poly.pdbx_seq_one_letter_code
_entity_poly.pdbx_strand_id
1 'polypeptide(L)'
;YPPSPAEVKEHHTEGHSGSTSPFASLAEEARAADAERMQPGDENRLFYKLPVLKRMVIMLGGPTMNLLIGVVCTAILVCGFGTAQVTNKVSAVSECVPSVSVTHDSISYGECTDKSTPSPAKAAGVQVGDRVVAVNGTSTGSWEAVSSAIRAAGSHPSTLTVERNGQRLDLSVTPVEMIRPVSDGKGQYARAADGSIATTRGGFVGVSP
;
A
#
# COMPACT_ATOMS: atom_id res chain seq x y z
N TYR A 1 61.11 -12.07 -8.85
CA TYR A 1 61.71 -11.34 -7.73
C TYR A 1 60.66 -10.33 -7.26
N PRO A 2 60.20 -10.39 -6.02
CA PRO A 2 59.35 -9.32 -5.51
C PRO A 2 60.19 -8.05 -5.32
N PRO A 3 59.68 -6.87 -5.58
CA PRO A 3 60.40 -5.63 -5.37
C PRO A 3 60.70 -5.45 -3.89
N SER A 4 61.89 -4.94 -3.57
CA SER A 4 62.33 -4.72 -2.21
C SER A 4 61.49 -3.62 -1.53
N PRO A 5 61.41 -3.59 -0.19
CA PRO A 5 60.69 -2.55 0.53
C PRO A 5 61.12 -1.11 0.19
N ALA A 6 62.33 -0.93 -0.31
CA ALA A 6 62.84 0.36 -0.76
C ALA A 6 62.28 0.76 -2.11
N GLU A 7 62.13 -0.17 -3.05
CA GLU A 7 61.51 0.10 -4.41
C GLU A 7 60.02 0.45 -4.29
N VAL A 8 59.32 -0.16 -3.32
CA VAL A 8 57.89 0.17 -3.08
C VAL A 8 57.76 1.61 -2.55
N LYS A 9 58.74 2.14 -1.84
CA LYS A 9 58.73 3.54 -1.38
C LYS A 9 59.02 4.54 -2.48
N GLU A 10 59.86 4.21 -3.45
CA GLU A 10 60.18 5.13 -4.56
C GLU A 10 59.05 5.26 -5.60
N HIS A 11 58.27 4.20 -5.82
CA HIS A 11 57.07 4.30 -6.71
C HIS A 11 55.87 5.05 -6.08
N HIS A 12 55.90 5.32 -4.77
CA HIS A 12 54.84 6.09 -4.10
C HIS A 12 55.06 7.61 -4.15
N THR A 13 56.22 8.09 -4.65
CA THR A 13 56.53 9.53 -4.62
C THR A 13 56.28 10.25 -5.95
N GLU A 14 55.94 9.56 -7.03
CA GLU A 14 55.67 10.21 -8.33
C GLU A 14 54.20 10.21 -8.76
N GLY A 15 53.30 10.55 -7.88
CA GLY A 15 51.85 10.64 -8.17
C GLY A 15 51.11 11.69 -7.37
N HIS A 16 51.79 12.74 -6.95
CA HIS A 16 51.12 13.86 -6.29
C HIS A 16 50.50 14.83 -7.33
N SER A 17 49.37 14.44 -7.88
CA SER A 17 48.37 15.37 -8.34
C SER A 17 47.60 15.83 -7.11
N GLY A 18 47.82 17.08 -6.70
CA GLY A 18 47.22 17.66 -5.48
C GLY A 18 45.70 17.75 -5.56
N SER A 19 45.02 16.71 -5.16
CA SER A 19 43.63 16.78 -4.83
C SER A 19 43.51 16.89 -3.32
N THR A 20 43.27 18.11 -2.84
CA THR A 20 42.97 18.48 -1.44
C THR A 20 41.55 18.03 -1.01
N SER A 21 41.10 16.89 -1.49
CA SER A 21 39.83 16.32 -1.07
C SER A 21 40.02 15.54 0.24
N PRO A 22 39.21 15.79 1.29
CA PRO A 22 39.29 15.03 2.54
C PRO A 22 39.06 13.53 2.36
N PHE A 23 38.51 13.13 1.21
CA PHE A 23 38.35 11.72 0.85
C PHE A 23 39.63 11.06 0.28
N ALA A 24 40.58 11.85 -0.22
CA ALA A 24 41.84 11.31 -0.73
C ALA A 24 42.73 10.84 0.43
N SER A 25 42.80 11.57 1.52
CA SER A 25 43.55 11.16 2.72
C SER A 25 42.96 9.93 3.40
N LEU A 26 41.64 9.84 3.49
CA LEU A 26 40.95 8.65 4.01
C LEU A 26 41.17 7.42 3.13
N ALA A 27 41.18 7.59 1.81
CA ALA A 27 41.45 6.49 0.88
C ALA A 27 42.90 5.99 0.96
N GLU A 28 43.84 6.90 1.25
CA GLU A 28 45.26 6.57 1.41
C GLU A 28 45.52 5.88 2.75
N GLU A 29 44.90 6.33 3.82
CA GLU A 29 44.93 5.71 5.13
C GLU A 29 44.30 4.31 5.13
N ALA A 30 43.17 4.13 4.44
CA ALA A 30 42.54 2.83 4.24
C ALA A 30 43.43 1.86 3.43
N ARG A 31 44.12 2.35 2.38
CA ARG A 31 45.07 1.51 1.64
C ARG A 31 46.32 1.14 2.45
N ALA A 32 46.81 2.05 3.28
CA ALA A 32 47.95 1.77 4.16
C ALA A 32 47.57 0.72 5.21
N ALA A 33 46.39 0.82 5.80
CA ALA A 33 45.88 -0.17 6.77
C ALA A 33 45.64 -1.55 6.13
N ASP A 34 45.19 -1.59 4.88
CA ASP A 34 45.06 -2.86 4.14
C ASP A 34 46.41 -3.47 3.77
N ALA A 35 47.41 -2.65 3.42
CA ALA A 35 48.74 -3.13 3.12
C ALA A 35 49.46 -3.77 4.35
N GLU A 36 49.22 -3.23 5.55
CA GLU A 36 49.76 -3.75 6.80
C GLU A 36 49.18 -5.12 7.21
N ARG A 37 47.93 -5.41 6.74
CA ARG A 37 47.25 -6.69 7.01
C ARG A 37 47.56 -7.77 5.98
N MET A 38 48.27 -7.47 4.91
CA MET A 38 48.64 -8.43 3.88
C MET A 38 49.70 -9.43 4.38
N GLN A 39 49.34 -10.69 4.37
CA GLN A 39 50.33 -11.77 4.62
C GLN A 39 51.00 -12.19 3.30
N PRO A 40 52.27 -12.61 3.34
CA PRO A 40 52.96 -13.16 2.18
C PRO A 40 52.19 -14.37 1.61
N GLY A 41 51.76 -14.27 0.34
CA GLY A 41 50.93 -15.28 -0.32
C GLY A 41 49.48 -14.86 -0.66
N ASP A 42 48.98 -13.77 -0.07
CA ASP A 42 47.62 -13.27 -0.38
C ASP A 42 47.53 -12.39 -1.62
N GLU A 43 48.64 -12.14 -2.29
CA GLU A 43 48.76 -11.28 -3.47
C GLU A 43 47.82 -11.68 -4.61
N ASN A 44 47.50 -12.96 -4.74
CA ASN A 44 46.60 -13.48 -5.77
C ASN A 44 45.13 -13.50 -5.35
N ARG A 45 44.84 -13.20 -4.09
CA ARG A 45 43.47 -13.13 -3.53
C ARG A 45 42.89 -11.71 -3.54
N LEU A 46 43.68 -10.72 -3.95
CA LEU A 46 43.24 -9.33 -4.02
C LEU A 46 42.10 -9.18 -5.02
N PHE A 47 41.06 -8.49 -4.62
CA PHE A 47 39.82 -8.31 -5.41
C PHE A 47 40.10 -7.79 -6.83
N TYR A 48 41.07 -6.89 -7.00
CA TYR A 48 41.39 -6.31 -8.31
C TYR A 48 42.14 -7.28 -9.24
N LYS A 49 42.76 -8.36 -8.71
CA LYS A 49 43.44 -9.42 -9.50
C LYS A 49 42.50 -10.56 -9.89
N LEU A 50 41.29 -10.60 -9.32
CA LEU A 50 40.31 -11.63 -9.66
C LEU A 50 39.79 -11.45 -11.09
N PRO A 51 39.53 -12.54 -11.83
CA PRO A 51 38.91 -12.47 -13.14
C PRO A 51 37.55 -11.81 -13.05
N VAL A 52 37.15 -11.09 -14.09
CA VAL A 52 35.95 -10.24 -14.13
C VAL A 52 34.68 -10.97 -13.65
N LEU A 53 34.51 -12.23 -14.04
CA LEU A 53 33.39 -13.06 -13.62
C LEU A 53 33.31 -13.24 -12.10
N LYS A 54 34.45 -13.50 -11.43
CA LYS A 54 34.47 -13.64 -9.98
C LYS A 54 34.15 -12.33 -9.25
N ARG A 55 34.62 -11.20 -9.77
CA ARG A 55 34.26 -9.87 -9.25
C ARG A 55 32.76 -9.60 -9.37
N MET A 56 32.18 -9.92 -10.54
CA MET A 56 30.73 -9.76 -10.73
C MET A 56 29.92 -10.60 -9.76
N VAL A 57 30.31 -11.86 -9.53
CA VAL A 57 29.63 -12.73 -8.57
C VAL A 57 29.71 -12.16 -7.14
N ILE A 58 30.88 -11.66 -6.73
CA ILE A 58 31.06 -11.07 -5.40
C ILE A 58 30.22 -9.79 -5.27
N MET A 59 30.24 -8.91 -6.27
CA MET A 59 29.47 -7.65 -6.25
C MET A 59 27.95 -7.89 -6.29
N LEU A 60 27.50 -8.92 -7.03
CA LEU A 60 26.07 -9.27 -7.13
C LEU A 60 25.57 -10.08 -5.93
N GLY A 61 26.45 -10.68 -5.14
CA GLY A 61 26.07 -11.53 -4.01
C GLY A 61 25.17 -10.83 -3.00
N GLY A 62 25.53 -9.61 -2.61
CA GLY A 62 24.73 -8.81 -1.68
C GLY A 62 23.32 -8.46 -2.23
N PRO A 63 23.23 -7.80 -3.39
CA PRO A 63 21.93 -7.49 -4.00
C PRO A 63 21.08 -8.73 -4.27
N THR A 64 21.68 -9.84 -4.74
CA THR A 64 20.96 -11.09 -5.01
C THR A 64 20.39 -11.69 -3.73
N MET A 65 21.15 -11.69 -2.65
CA MET A 65 20.67 -12.21 -1.36
C MET A 65 19.52 -11.39 -0.81
N ASN A 66 19.59 -10.06 -0.91
CA ASN A 66 18.49 -9.16 -0.52
C ASN A 66 17.23 -9.41 -1.37
N LEU A 67 17.39 -9.62 -2.68
CA LEU A 67 16.28 -9.95 -3.56
C LEU A 67 15.65 -11.29 -3.19
N LEU A 68 16.44 -12.32 -2.90
CA LEU A 68 15.94 -13.63 -2.47
C LEU A 68 15.16 -13.52 -1.16
N ILE A 69 15.70 -12.80 -0.16
CA ILE A 69 15.01 -12.56 1.10
C ILE A 69 13.70 -11.82 0.84
N GLY A 70 13.70 -10.77 0.02
CA GLY A 70 12.50 -10.02 -0.36
C GLY A 70 11.44 -10.91 -0.99
N VAL A 71 11.81 -11.77 -1.94
CA VAL A 71 10.89 -12.72 -2.59
C VAL A 71 10.32 -13.70 -1.57
N VAL A 72 11.16 -14.29 -0.71
CA VAL A 72 10.71 -15.24 0.33
C VAL A 72 9.75 -14.55 1.31
N CYS A 73 10.11 -13.37 1.81
CA CYS A 73 9.23 -12.62 2.72
C CYS A 73 7.89 -12.26 2.06
N THR A 74 7.92 -11.82 0.80
CA THR A 74 6.70 -11.51 0.05
C THR A 74 5.85 -12.75 -0.16
N ALA A 75 6.46 -13.88 -0.51
CA ALA A 75 5.76 -15.15 -0.66
C ALA A 75 5.10 -15.58 0.66
N ILE A 76 5.80 -15.48 1.78
CA ILE A 76 5.23 -15.78 3.11
C ILE A 76 4.06 -14.85 3.43
N LEU A 77 4.18 -13.55 3.15
CA LEU A 77 3.11 -12.58 3.39
C LEU A 77 1.89 -12.87 2.52
N VAL A 78 2.08 -13.05 1.22
CA VAL A 78 0.97 -13.26 0.27
C VAL A 78 0.30 -14.63 0.45
N CYS A 79 1.10 -15.70 0.63
CA CYS A 79 0.56 -17.05 0.77
C CYS A 79 0.09 -17.36 2.20
N GLY A 80 0.71 -16.73 3.23
CA GLY A 80 0.36 -16.95 4.63
C GLY A 80 -0.78 -16.09 5.13
N PHE A 81 -0.74 -14.79 4.83
CA PHE A 81 -1.76 -13.83 5.28
C PHE A 81 -2.79 -13.50 4.21
N GLY A 82 -2.47 -13.73 2.94
CA GLY A 82 -3.30 -13.36 1.82
C GLY A 82 -3.30 -11.85 1.53
N THR A 83 -4.05 -11.47 0.51
CA THR A 83 -4.27 -10.05 0.16
C THR A 83 -5.70 -9.67 0.48
N ALA A 84 -5.89 -8.50 1.10
CA ALA A 84 -7.23 -7.96 1.32
C ALA A 84 -7.91 -7.70 -0.03
N GLN A 85 -9.04 -8.35 -0.26
CA GLN A 85 -9.87 -8.15 -1.45
C GLN A 85 -11.21 -7.57 -1.04
N VAL A 86 -11.60 -6.48 -1.69
CA VAL A 86 -12.95 -5.94 -1.52
C VAL A 86 -13.93 -6.85 -2.23
N THR A 87 -14.72 -7.57 -1.45
CA THR A 87 -15.72 -8.51 -1.96
C THR A 87 -17.12 -7.92 -1.82
N ASN A 88 -18.12 -8.55 -2.48
CA ASN A 88 -19.53 -8.17 -2.31
C ASN A 88 -20.14 -8.66 -1.00
N LYS A 89 -19.31 -9.13 -0.06
CA LYS A 89 -19.75 -9.61 1.24
C LYS A 89 -19.85 -8.46 2.22
N VAL A 90 -20.96 -8.36 2.90
CA VAL A 90 -21.18 -7.35 3.94
C VAL A 90 -20.33 -7.70 5.16
N SER A 91 -19.37 -6.84 5.49
CA SER A 91 -18.50 -6.97 6.67
C SER A 91 -19.06 -6.21 7.88
N ALA A 92 -19.79 -5.13 7.61
CA ALA A 92 -20.44 -4.36 8.68
C ALA A 92 -21.77 -3.78 8.21
N VAL A 93 -22.71 -3.70 9.16
CA VAL A 93 -24.02 -3.03 8.99
C VAL A 93 -24.07 -1.90 10.00
N SER A 94 -24.27 -0.68 9.52
CA SER A 94 -24.40 0.50 10.40
C SER A 94 -25.65 0.41 11.25
N GLU A 95 -25.51 0.76 12.53
CA GLU A 95 -26.63 0.76 13.46
C GLU A 95 -27.66 1.84 13.12
N CYS A 96 -27.19 3.01 12.71
CA CYS A 96 -28.03 4.17 12.43
C CYS A 96 -27.58 4.92 11.16
N VAL A 97 -28.39 5.89 10.76
CA VAL A 97 -27.99 6.90 9.77
C VAL A 97 -27.19 7.98 10.50
N PRO A 98 -25.86 8.10 10.27
CA PRO A 98 -25.07 9.11 10.94
C PRO A 98 -25.42 10.52 10.46
N SER A 99 -25.41 11.50 11.36
CA SER A 99 -25.46 12.90 10.94
C SER A 99 -24.12 13.28 10.27
N VAL A 100 -24.20 14.06 9.21
CA VAL A 100 -23.00 14.50 8.48
C VAL A 100 -22.84 16.00 8.65
N SER A 101 -21.71 16.41 9.20
CA SER A 101 -21.30 17.82 9.28
C SER A 101 -20.14 18.05 8.33
N VAL A 102 -20.34 18.97 7.38
CA VAL A 102 -19.33 19.36 6.40
C VAL A 102 -18.87 20.77 6.76
N THR A 103 -17.58 20.90 7.02
CA THR A 103 -16.89 22.19 7.14
C THR A 103 -16.03 22.42 5.91
N HIS A 104 -15.40 23.60 5.80
CA HIS A 104 -14.57 23.93 4.65
C HIS A 104 -13.48 22.88 4.36
N ASP A 105 -12.86 22.32 5.41
CA ASP A 105 -11.70 21.43 5.29
C ASP A 105 -11.91 20.02 5.87
N SER A 106 -13.05 19.75 6.51
CA SER A 106 -13.29 18.46 7.13
C SER A 106 -14.74 17.99 7.00
N ILE A 107 -14.90 16.68 7.02
CA ILE A 107 -16.21 16.03 7.12
C ILE A 107 -16.18 15.18 8.38
N SER A 108 -17.16 15.38 9.24
CA SER A 108 -17.36 14.57 10.44
C SER A 108 -18.69 13.83 10.40
N TYR A 109 -18.69 12.62 10.88
CA TYR A 109 -19.87 11.78 11.03
C TYR A 109 -20.20 11.69 12.50
N GLY A 110 -21.45 12.01 12.84
CA GLY A 110 -21.92 11.91 14.21
C GLY A 110 -22.12 10.46 14.64
N GLU A 111 -22.00 10.24 15.93
CA GLU A 111 -22.20 8.93 16.54
C GLU A 111 -23.69 8.56 16.60
N CYS A 112 -23.97 7.26 16.62
CA CYS A 112 -25.33 6.75 16.85
C CYS A 112 -25.72 6.94 18.29
N THR A 113 -26.90 7.46 18.50
CA THR A 113 -27.56 7.60 19.82
C THR A 113 -28.87 6.85 19.81
N ASP A 114 -29.47 6.62 20.97
CA ASP A 114 -30.76 5.94 21.10
C ASP A 114 -31.90 6.63 20.33
N LYS A 115 -31.74 7.90 19.98
CA LYS A 115 -32.69 8.69 19.20
C LYS A 115 -32.40 8.72 17.70
N SER A 116 -31.29 8.09 17.27
CA SER A 116 -30.91 8.06 15.86
C SER A 116 -31.80 7.12 15.07
N THR A 117 -32.12 7.49 13.83
CA THR A 117 -32.90 6.63 12.93
C THR A 117 -32.09 5.38 12.58
N PRO A 118 -32.63 4.16 12.72
CA PRO A 118 -31.94 2.94 12.33
C PRO A 118 -31.50 3.01 10.85
N SER A 119 -30.38 2.38 10.52
CA SER A 119 -29.95 2.34 9.12
C SER A 119 -30.93 1.52 8.28
N PRO A 120 -31.15 1.89 7.00
CA PRO A 120 -32.04 1.15 6.11
C PRO A 120 -31.67 -0.34 5.96
N ALA A 121 -30.39 -0.67 5.96
CA ALA A 121 -29.93 -2.05 5.90
C ALA A 121 -30.32 -2.84 7.14
N LYS A 122 -30.15 -2.26 8.31
CA LYS A 122 -30.56 -2.88 9.58
C LYS A 122 -32.07 -3.09 9.65
N ALA A 123 -32.84 -2.07 9.24
CA ALA A 123 -34.30 -2.14 9.18
C ALA A 123 -34.79 -3.22 8.21
N ALA A 124 -34.10 -3.42 7.09
CA ALA A 124 -34.41 -4.46 6.10
C ALA A 124 -33.91 -5.85 6.47
N GLY A 125 -33.19 -6.00 7.57
CA GLY A 125 -32.67 -7.29 8.03
C GLY A 125 -31.43 -7.80 7.29
N VAL A 126 -30.64 -6.89 6.70
CA VAL A 126 -29.30 -7.23 6.17
C VAL A 126 -28.39 -7.64 7.33
N GLN A 127 -27.61 -8.69 7.14
CA GLN A 127 -26.73 -9.23 8.17
C GLN A 127 -25.27 -9.21 7.70
N VAL A 128 -24.38 -9.15 8.68
CA VAL A 128 -22.94 -9.37 8.42
C VAL A 128 -22.77 -10.78 7.87
N GLY A 129 -22.02 -10.88 6.79
CA GLY A 129 -21.80 -12.12 6.07
C GLY A 129 -22.67 -12.31 4.83
N ASP A 130 -23.72 -11.50 4.63
CA ASP A 130 -24.52 -11.51 3.41
C ASP A 130 -23.65 -11.12 2.21
N ARG A 131 -23.86 -11.81 1.08
CA ARG A 131 -23.23 -11.47 -0.17
C ARG A 131 -24.24 -10.79 -1.09
N VAL A 132 -24.04 -9.53 -1.40
CA VAL A 132 -24.92 -8.81 -2.33
C VAL A 132 -24.66 -9.29 -3.74
N VAL A 133 -25.67 -9.88 -4.38
CA VAL A 133 -25.55 -10.46 -5.73
C VAL A 133 -26.29 -9.65 -6.78
N ALA A 134 -27.33 -8.88 -6.41
CA ALA A 134 -28.02 -7.99 -7.31
C ALA A 134 -28.62 -6.78 -6.55
N VAL A 135 -28.81 -5.67 -7.27
CA VAL A 135 -29.56 -4.50 -6.82
C VAL A 135 -30.61 -4.19 -7.88
N ASN A 136 -31.87 -4.11 -7.50
CA ASN A 136 -33.01 -3.91 -8.40
C ASN A 136 -33.03 -4.87 -9.58
N GLY A 137 -32.71 -6.14 -9.35
CA GLY A 137 -32.64 -7.18 -10.37
C GLY A 137 -31.39 -7.14 -11.27
N THR A 138 -30.56 -6.10 -11.16
CA THR A 138 -29.29 -6.01 -11.89
C THR A 138 -28.18 -6.68 -11.11
N SER A 139 -27.56 -7.70 -11.71
CA SER A 139 -26.45 -8.43 -11.08
C SER A 139 -25.24 -7.52 -10.82
N THR A 140 -24.67 -7.61 -9.63
CA THR A 140 -23.52 -6.81 -9.18
C THR A 140 -22.34 -7.74 -8.95
N GLY A 141 -21.30 -7.61 -9.81
CA GLY A 141 -20.06 -8.40 -9.71
C GLY A 141 -19.00 -7.83 -8.77
N SER A 142 -19.14 -6.58 -8.35
CA SER A 142 -18.18 -5.88 -7.48
C SER A 142 -18.90 -5.00 -6.46
N TRP A 143 -18.20 -4.70 -5.35
CA TRP A 143 -18.72 -3.76 -4.36
C TRP A 143 -18.97 -2.36 -4.93
N GLU A 144 -18.15 -1.95 -5.88
CA GLU A 144 -18.33 -0.66 -6.54
C GLU A 144 -19.64 -0.60 -7.32
N ALA A 145 -20.01 -1.68 -8.02
CA ALA A 145 -21.29 -1.77 -8.71
C ALA A 145 -22.46 -1.72 -7.73
N VAL A 146 -22.39 -2.44 -6.59
CA VAL A 146 -23.39 -2.37 -5.51
C VAL A 146 -23.52 -0.93 -5.00
N SER A 147 -22.40 -0.32 -4.65
CA SER A 147 -22.35 1.03 -4.09
C SER A 147 -22.87 2.09 -5.08
N SER A 148 -22.53 1.96 -6.37
CA SER A 148 -23.01 2.83 -7.43
C SER A 148 -24.52 2.70 -7.64
N ALA A 149 -25.06 1.49 -7.68
CA ALA A 149 -26.49 1.24 -7.81
C ALA A 149 -27.29 1.80 -6.63
N ILE A 150 -26.80 1.63 -5.40
CA ILE A 150 -27.42 2.19 -4.19
C ILE A 150 -27.40 3.73 -4.23
N ARG A 151 -26.27 4.33 -4.65
CA ARG A 151 -26.19 5.81 -4.76
C ARG A 151 -27.14 6.36 -5.80
N ALA A 152 -27.23 5.68 -6.94
CA ALA A 152 -28.12 6.07 -8.02
C ALA A 152 -29.61 5.95 -7.66
N ALA A 153 -29.94 5.03 -6.76
CA ALA A 153 -31.31 4.88 -6.27
C ALA A 153 -31.82 6.09 -5.44
N GLY A 154 -30.90 6.92 -4.92
CA GLY A 154 -31.27 8.10 -4.12
C GLY A 154 -32.08 7.71 -2.87
N SER A 155 -33.33 8.14 -2.81
CA SER A 155 -34.30 7.76 -1.75
C SER A 155 -35.41 6.82 -2.23
N HIS A 156 -35.27 6.24 -3.44
CA HIS A 156 -36.29 5.34 -3.98
C HIS A 156 -36.17 3.95 -3.37
N PRO A 157 -37.30 3.29 -3.09
CA PRO A 157 -37.30 1.89 -2.63
C PRO A 157 -36.53 1.01 -3.63
N SER A 158 -35.65 0.18 -3.11
CA SER A 158 -34.77 -0.68 -3.88
C SER A 158 -34.78 -2.09 -3.31
N THR A 159 -34.60 -3.09 -4.17
CA THR A 159 -34.48 -4.47 -3.75
C THR A 159 -33.01 -4.88 -3.77
N LEU A 160 -32.50 -5.32 -2.63
CA LEU A 160 -31.19 -5.95 -2.50
C LEU A 160 -31.36 -7.46 -2.51
N THR A 161 -30.87 -8.12 -3.54
CA THR A 161 -30.79 -9.58 -3.56
C THR A 161 -29.49 -9.99 -2.88
N VAL A 162 -29.58 -10.65 -1.74
CA VAL A 162 -28.42 -11.17 -1.00
C VAL A 162 -28.39 -12.70 -1.01
N GLU A 163 -27.21 -13.22 -0.95
CA GLU A 163 -26.97 -14.65 -0.72
C GLU A 163 -26.53 -14.85 0.74
N ARG A 164 -27.36 -15.59 1.49
CA ARG A 164 -27.13 -15.95 2.89
C ARG A 164 -27.20 -17.46 3.03
N ASN A 165 -26.11 -18.07 3.50
CA ASN A 165 -26.02 -19.55 3.66
C ASN A 165 -26.41 -20.33 2.38
N GLY A 166 -26.04 -19.81 1.20
CA GLY A 166 -26.34 -20.45 -0.09
C GLY A 166 -27.77 -20.21 -0.61
N GLN A 167 -28.61 -19.47 0.13
CA GLN A 167 -29.96 -19.11 -0.28
C GLN A 167 -30.02 -17.65 -0.71
N ARG A 168 -30.78 -17.37 -1.78
CA ARG A 168 -31.04 -15.99 -2.22
C ARG A 168 -32.27 -15.43 -1.51
N LEU A 169 -32.12 -14.23 -1.00
CA LEU A 169 -33.14 -13.49 -0.28
C LEU A 169 -33.27 -12.10 -0.90
N ASP A 170 -34.48 -11.66 -1.18
CA ASP A 170 -34.76 -10.32 -1.64
C ASP A 170 -35.19 -9.46 -0.47
N LEU A 171 -34.40 -8.45 -0.15
CA LEU A 171 -34.62 -7.53 0.94
C LEU A 171 -35.01 -6.16 0.37
N SER A 172 -36.17 -5.67 0.78
CA SER A 172 -36.64 -4.33 0.39
C SER A 172 -35.96 -3.29 1.29
N VAL A 173 -35.23 -2.38 0.67
CA VAL A 173 -34.47 -1.32 1.35
C VAL A 173 -34.85 0.02 0.75
N THR A 174 -35.18 0.99 1.58
CA THR A 174 -35.37 2.38 1.15
C THR A 174 -34.14 3.19 1.56
N PRO A 175 -33.20 3.49 0.65
CA PRO A 175 -32.03 4.28 1.01
C PRO A 175 -32.41 5.68 1.49
N VAL A 176 -31.59 6.27 2.35
CA VAL A 176 -31.74 7.66 2.79
C VAL A 176 -30.72 8.51 2.04
N GLU A 177 -31.16 9.66 1.53
CA GLU A 177 -30.21 10.60 0.93
C GLU A 177 -29.23 11.14 1.97
N MET A 178 -27.94 11.03 1.67
CA MET A 178 -26.87 11.54 2.49
C MET A 178 -25.88 12.34 1.67
N ILE A 179 -25.34 13.40 2.27
CA ILE A 179 -24.25 14.18 1.70
C ILE A 179 -22.96 13.33 1.84
N ARG A 180 -22.22 13.28 0.76
CA ARG A 180 -20.95 12.54 0.69
C ARG A 180 -19.86 13.39 0.01
N PRO A 181 -18.59 13.27 0.44
CA PRO A 181 -17.50 13.90 -0.28
C PRO A 181 -17.30 13.23 -1.64
N VAL A 182 -16.88 14.01 -2.61
CA VAL A 182 -16.43 13.52 -3.90
C VAL A 182 -14.94 13.23 -3.80
N SER A 183 -14.52 12.02 -4.19
CA SER A 183 -13.10 11.67 -4.28
C SER A 183 -12.51 12.19 -5.59
N ASP A 184 -11.27 12.66 -5.54
CA ASP A 184 -10.49 13.07 -6.72
C ASP A 184 -9.84 11.86 -7.46
N GLY A 185 -10.08 10.63 -6.99
CA GLY A 185 -9.48 9.40 -7.51
C GLY A 185 -8.02 9.18 -7.08
N LYS A 186 -7.42 10.11 -6.33
CA LYS A 186 -6.04 10.02 -5.79
C LYS A 186 -6.02 9.78 -4.28
N GLY A 187 -7.18 9.45 -3.70
CA GLY A 187 -7.33 9.23 -2.26
C GLY A 187 -7.58 10.51 -1.46
N GLN A 188 -7.79 11.64 -2.12
CA GLN A 188 -8.16 12.90 -1.48
C GLN A 188 -9.58 13.29 -1.85
N TYR A 189 -10.13 14.30 -1.18
CA TYR A 189 -11.42 14.87 -1.51
C TYR A 189 -11.26 15.93 -2.62
N ALA A 190 -12.11 15.86 -3.62
CA ALA A 190 -12.19 16.90 -4.64
C ALA A 190 -12.59 18.24 -4.00
N ARG A 191 -12.08 19.33 -4.53
CA ARG A 191 -12.40 20.68 -4.07
C ARG A 191 -13.42 21.35 -5.00
N ALA A 192 -14.37 22.05 -4.41
CA ALA A 192 -15.29 22.92 -5.14
C ALA A 192 -14.58 24.23 -5.56
N ALA A 193 -15.27 25.06 -6.35
CA ALA A 193 -14.68 26.32 -6.85
C ALA A 193 -14.35 27.33 -5.74
N ASP A 194 -15.00 27.24 -4.59
CA ASP A 194 -14.76 28.06 -3.39
C ASP A 194 -13.66 27.49 -2.48
N GLY A 195 -13.02 26.38 -2.89
CA GLY A 195 -11.98 25.69 -2.14
C GLY A 195 -12.49 24.73 -1.05
N SER A 196 -13.80 24.68 -0.80
CA SER A 196 -14.40 23.74 0.14
C SER A 196 -14.37 22.30 -0.41
N ILE A 197 -14.64 21.31 0.45
CA ILE A 197 -14.77 19.92 0.00
C ILE A 197 -16.00 19.79 -0.89
N ALA A 198 -15.78 19.32 -2.12
CA ALA A 198 -16.87 19.05 -3.05
C ALA A 198 -17.74 17.91 -2.51
N THR A 199 -19.04 18.12 -2.46
CA THR A 199 -19.99 17.14 -1.95
C THR A 199 -21.06 16.81 -2.99
N THR A 200 -21.56 15.59 -2.91
CA THR A 200 -22.71 15.13 -3.70
C THR A 200 -23.72 14.48 -2.80
N ARG A 201 -24.97 14.39 -3.25
CA ARG A 201 -25.99 13.61 -2.56
C ARG A 201 -26.08 12.23 -3.20
N GLY A 202 -26.37 11.24 -2.39
CA GLY A 202 -26.57 9.88 -2.86
C GLY A 202 -27.22 9.00 -1.81
N GLY A 203 -27.82 7.91 -2.25
CA GLY A 203 -28.47 6.96 -1.38
C GLY A 203 -27.48 6.32 -0.39
N PHE A 204 -27.92 6.18 0.85
CA PHE A 204 -27.21 5.49 1.91
C PHE A 204 -28.08 4.37 2.47
N VAL A 205 -27.50 3.19 2.59
CA VAL A 205 -28.18 2.01 3.15
C VAL A 205 -27.55 1.58 4.48
N GLY A 206 -26.28 1.84 4.66
CA GLY A 206 -25.55 1.47 5.88
C GLY A 206 -24.90 0.10 5.83
N VAL A 207 -24.35 -0.29 4.69
CA VAL A 207 -23.54 -1.51 4.51
C VAL A 207 -22.11 -1.17 4.10
N SER A 208 -21.17 -1.98 4.57
CA SER A 208 -19.73 -1.91 4.20
C SER A 208 -19.21 -3.26 3.74
N PRO A 209 -18.23 -3.29 2.81
CA PRO A 209 -17.59 -4.51 2.34
C PRO A 209 -16.67 -5.12 3.38
#